data_f3f23336e7b5ed87c0fd290f70625ace
#
_entry.id   f3f23336e7b5ed87c0fd290f70625ace
#
_cell.length_a   1.000
_cell.length_b   1.000
_cell.length_c   1.000
_cell.angle_alpha   90.00
_cell.angle_beta   90.00
_cell.angle_gamma   90.00
#
_symmetry.space_group_name_H-M   'P 1'
#
loop_
_entity.id
_entity.type
_entity.pdbx_description
1 polymer ?
#
loop_
_entity_poly.entity_id
_entity_poly.type
_entity_poly.pdbx_seq_one_letter_code
_entity_poly.pdbx_strand_id
1 'polypeptide(L)'
;MSTVLGFIGGVIAWFATNYWGRTLLKFWDLRLEAHEAMFLFSDVRADSIRSLGRANEGSLRLRDLGAKIEGLRSVLPAPLRWYLHKRSYDLHEGARGLIGLSNELGRDDQSATRFRVQAQKALHLPVDPQDQEQVDRERRLKDVPI
;
A
#
# COMPACT_ATOMS: atom_id res chain seq x y z
N MET A 1 -7.63 -18.74 43.88
CA MET A 1 -6.95 -18.97 42.56
C MET A 1 -7.60 -18.26 41.38
N SER A 2 -8.89 -18.05 41.31
CA SER A 2 -9.59 -17.38 40.19
C SER A 2 -9.22 -15.92 40.00
N THR A 3 -8.99 -15.16 41.07
CA THR A 3 -8.64 -13.73 41.00
C THR A 3 -7.27 -13.46 40.35
N VAL A 4 -6.27 -14.31 40.59
CA VAL A 4 -4.93 -14.18 40.00
C VAL A 4 -4.97 -14.48 38.53
N LEU A 5 -5.71 -15.51 38.09
CA LEU A 5 -5.91 -15.85 36.68
C LEU A 5 -6.64 -14.72 35.91
N GLY A 6 -7.64 -14.10 36.54
CA GLY A 6 -8.35 -12.95 35.98
C GLY A 6 -7.44 -11.72 35.79
N PHE A 7 -6.58 -11.44 36.77
CA PHE A 7 -5.62 -10.35 36.67
C PHE A 7 -4.58 -10.57 35.55
N ILE A 8 -4.01 -11.76 35.49
CA ILE A 8 -3.04 -12.13 34.43
C ILE A 8 -3.70 -12.05 33.05
N GLY A 9 -4.93 -12.57 32.92
CA GLY A 9 -5.71 -12.49 31.68
C GLY A 9 -5.99 -11.04 31.26
N GLY A 10 -6.33 -10.17 32.21
CA GLY A 10 -6.55 -8.74 31.97
C GLY A 10 -5.29 -8.02 31.50
N VAL A 11 -4.14 -8.28 32.12
CA VAL A 11 -2.85 -7.70 31.71
C VAL A 11 -2.45 -8.15 30.31
N ILE A 12 -2.59 -9.44 30.00
CA ILE A 12 -2.28 -9.96 28.66
C ILE A 12 -3.22 -9.34 27.61
N ALA A 13 -4.51 -9.27 27.88
CA ALA A 13 -5.48 -8.65 26.99
C ALA A 13 -5.20 -7.17 26.76
N TRP A 14 -4.81 -6.44 27.82
CA TRP A 14 -4.44 -5.03 27.74
C TRP A 14 -3.18 -4.83 26.86
N PHE A 15 -2.14 -5.65 27.04
CA PHE A 15 -0.93 -5.61 26.20
C PHE A 15 -1.25 -5.95 24.76
N ALA A 16 -2.00 -7.01 24.50
CA ALA A 16 -2.40 -7.41 23.16
C ALA A 16 -3.18 -6.29 22.47
N THR A 17 -4.15 -5.69 23.13
CA THR A 17 -4.98 -4.61 22.56
C THR A 17 -4.18 -3.34 22.33
N ASN A 18 -3.35 -2.91 23.29
CA ASN A 18 -2.60 -1.67 23.14
C ASN A 18 -1.41 -1.77 22.18
N TYR A 19 -0.72 -2.90 22.15
CA TYR A 19 0.47 -3.04 21.32
C TYR A 19 0.14 -3.52 19.89
N TRP A 20 -0.70 -4.52 19.75
CA TRP A 20 -1.07 -5.07 18.45
C TRP A 20 -2.19 -4.28 17.79
N GLY A 21 -3.18 -3.88 18.56
CA GLY A 21 -4.33 -3.11 18.07
C GLY A 21 -3.91 -1.79 17.44
N ARG A 22 -3.05 -1.01 18.12
CA ARG A 22 -2.55 0.28 17.57
C ARG A 22 -1.74 0.10 16.30
N THR A 23 -0.91 -0.94 16.24
CA THR A 23 -0.11 -1.22 15.04
C THR A 23 -0.99 -1.65 13.87
N LEU A 24 -2.02 -2.45 14.13
CA LEU A 24 -3.00 -2.86 13.13
C LEU A 24 -3.83 -1.69 12.63
N LEU A 25 -4.33 -0.83 13.53
CA LEU A 25 -5.04 0.40 13.16
C LEU A 25 -4.18 1.29 12.27
N LYS A 26 -2.91 1.51 12.64
CA LYS A 26 -1.98 2.28 11.81
C LYS A 26 -1.79 1.69 10.41
N PHE A 27 -1.79 0.36 10.27
CA PHE A 27 -1.77 -0.28 8.96
C PHE A 27 -3.04 0.04 8.15
N TRP A 28 -4.21 -0.03 8.79
CA TRP A 28 -5.47 0.28 8.11
C TRP A 28 -5.56 1.75 7.69
N ASP A 29 -5.09 2.66 8.55
CA ASP A 29 -5.03 4.10 8.23
C ASP A 29 -4.12 4.36 7.03
N LEU A 30 -2.90 3.81 7.02
CA LEU A 30 -1.96 3.94 5.91
C LEU A 30 -2.50 3.33 4.61
N ARG A 31 -3.22 2.22 4.71
CA ARG A 31 -3.89 1.58 3.57
C ARG A 31 -4.96 2.50 2.98
N LEU A 32 -5.77 3.12 3.82
CA LEU A 32 -6.81 4.07 3.41
C LEU A 32 -6.19 5.32 2.78
N GLU A 33 -5.18 5.91 3.43
CA GLU A 33 -4.45 7.06 2.89
C GLU A 33 -3.81 6.75 1.52
N ALA A 34 -3.27 5.55 1.34
CA ALA A 34 -2.70 5.11 0.07
C ALA A 34 -3.78 5.03 -1.02
N HIS A 35 -4.97 4.50 -0.67
CA HIS A 35 -6.09 4.44 -1.59
C HIS A 35 -6.55 5.84 -2.02
N GLU A 36 -6.74 6.74 -1.05
CA GLU A 36 -7.11 8.14 -1.32
C GLU A 36 -6.08 8.85 -2.19
N ALA A 37 -4.78 8.70 -1.88
CA ALA A 37 -3.72 9.33 -2.66
C ALA A 37 -3.70 8.80 -4.11
N MET A 38 -3.81 7.49 -4.31
CA MET A 38 -3.87 6.91 -5.65
C MET A 38 -5.10 7.38 -6.44
N PHE A 39 -6.24 7.55 -5.77
CA PHE A 39 -7.46 8.09 -6.40
C PHE A 39 -7.33 9.56 -6.76
N LEU A 40 -6.83 10.40 -5.83
CA LEU A 40 -6.67 11.85 -6.03
C LEU A 40 -5.70 12.20 -7.17
N PHE A 41 -4.73 11.35 -7.43
CA PHE A 41 -3.71 11.57 -8.45
C PHE A 41 -3.86 10.63 -9.66
N SER A 42 -5.00 9.95 -9.80
CA SER A 42 -5.27 9.03 -10.91
C SER A 42 -5.37 9.73 -12.27
N ASP A 43 -5.80 10.99 -12.28
CA ASP A 43 -6.02 11.81 -13.46
C ASP A 43 -4.83 12.71 -13.84
N VAL A 44 -3.73 12.64 -13.09
CA VAL A 44 -2.57 13.50 -13.31
C VAL A 44 -1.79 12.99 -14.53
N ARG A 45 -1.98 13.67 -15.66
CA ARG A 45 -1.24 13.45 -16.92
C ARG A 45 -0.25 14.59 -17.16
N ALA A 46 0.78 14.32 -17.96
CA ALA A 46 1.87 15.26 -18.24
C ALA A 46 1.47 16.50 -19.10
N ASP A 47 0.20 16.70 -19.38
CA ASP A 47 -0.29 17.56 -20.48
C ASP A 47 -0.32 19.06 -20.18
N SER A 48 -0.02 19.53 -18.96
CA SER A 48 -0.09 20.95 -18.64
C SER A 48 0.80 21.40 -17.48
N ILE A 49 1.17 22.70 -17.45
CA ILE A 49 1.96 23.27 -16.33
C ILE A 49 1.25 23.12 -14.97
N ARG A 50 -0.08 23.13 -14.94
CA ARG A 50 -0.87 22.88 -13.73
C ARG A 50 -0.78 21.43 -13.26
N SER A 51 -0.66 20.48 -14.18
CA SER A 51 -0.48 19.06 -13.86
C SER A 51 0.89 18.77 -13.28
N LEU A 52 1.94 19.54 -13.62
CA LEU A 52 3.27 19.39 -13.04
C LEU A 52 3.30 19.69 -11.53
N GLY A 53 2.58 20.73 -11.08
CA GLY A 53 2.46 21.03 -9.64
C GLY A 53 1.76 19.90 -8.88
N ARG A 54 0.62 19.40 -9.41
CA ARG A 54 -0.12 18.27 -8.83
C ARG A 54 0.68 16.96 -8.89
N ALA A 55 1.45 16.73 -9.98
CA ALA A 55 2.32 15.58 -10.11
C ALA A 55 3.42 15.57 -9.04
N ASN A 56 4.04 16.72 -8.78
CA ASN A 56 5.06 16.83 -7.75
C ASN A 56 4.48 16.62 -6.33
N GLU A 57 3.33 17.20 -6.03
CA GLU A 57 2.62 16.99 -4.75
C GLU A 57 2.24 15.50 -4.58
N GLY A 58 1.64 14.89 -5.60
CA GLY A 58 1.28 13.49 -5.61
C GLY A 58 2.48 12.57 -5.44
N SER A 59 3.58 12.87 -6.14
CA SER A 59 4.84 12.14 -6.02
C SER A 59 5.39 12.16 -4.60
N LEU A 60 5.44 13.32 -3.96
CA LEU A 60 5.89 13.45 -2.59
C LEU A 60 4.99 12.68 -1.61
N ARG A 61 3.66 12.80 -1.76
CA ARG A 61 2.69 12.11 -0.88
C ARG A 61 2.78 10.58 -1.04
N LEU A 62 2.84 10.08 -2.27
CA LEU A 62 2.96 8.64 -2.54
C LEU A 62 4.27 8.06 -2.03
N ARG A 63 5.38 8.80 -2.19
CA ARG A 63 6.69 8.40 -1.67
C ARG A 63 6.70 8.35 -0.14
N ASP A 64 6.13 9.34 0.53
CA ASP A 64 5.99 9.38 1.99
C ASP A 64 5.16 8.19 2.50
N LEU A 65 4.03 7.88 1.84
CA LEU A 65 3.20 6.73 2.19
C LEU A 65 3.94 5.40 1.98
N GLY A 66 4.66 5.25 0.87
CA GLY A 66 5.50 4.08 0.63
C GLY A 66 6.56 3.89 1.71
N ALA A 67 7.25 4.97 2.11
CA ALA A 67 8.23 4.95 3.18
C ALA A 67 7.61 4.61 4.55
N LYS A 68 6.40 5.13 4.86
CA LYS A 68 5.66 4.82 6.09
C LYS A 68 5.23 3.34 6.15
N ILE A 69 4.78 2.77 5.02
CA ILE A 69 4.40 1.35 4.94
C ILE A 69 5.63 0.45 5.11
N GLU A 70 6.75 0.78 4.48
CA GLU A 70 8.00 0.03 4.65
C GLU A 70 8.55 0.17 6.09
N GLY A 71 8.48 1.36 6.67
CA GLY A 71 8.81 1.60 8.08
C GLY A 71 7.92 0.78 9.02
N LEU A 72 6.61 0.72 8.75
CA LEU A 72 5.70 -0.13 9.52
C LEU A 72 6.10 -1.61 9.41
N ARG A 73 6.41 -2.09 8.20
CA ARG A 73 6.86 -3.48 7.96
C ARG A 73 8.06 -3.85 8.82
N SER A 74 9.03 -2.93 8.97
CA SER A 74 10.26 -3.18 9.72
C SER A 74 10.03 -3.34 11.23
N VAL A 75 9.01 -2.65 11.79
CA VAL A 75 8.70 -2.68 13.23
C VAL A 75 7.54 -3.61 13.59
N LEU A 76 6.95 -4.31 12.61
CA LEU A 76 5.82 -5.21 12.80
C LEU A 76 6.21 -6.40 13.69
N PRO A 77 5.47 -6.65 14.80
CA PRO A 77 5.64 -7.85 15.60
C PRO A 77 5.41 -9.13 14.79
N ALA A 78 6.17 -10.20 15.10
CA ALA A 78 6.09 -11.47 14.37
C ALA A 78 4.66 -12.04 14.23
N PRO A 79 3.78 -12.02 15.26
CA PRO A 79 2.41 -12.50 15.11
C PRO A 79 1.58 -11.70 14.12
N LEU A 80 1.78 -10.37 14.10
CA LEU A 80 1.05 -9.48 13.20
C LEU A 80 1.56 -9.62 11.75
N ARG A 81 2.87 -9.78 11.59
CA ARG A 81 3.49 -10.09 10.28
C ARG A 81 2.94 -11.39 9.71
N TRP A 82 2.88 -12.44 10.54
CA TRP A 82 2.27 -13.71 10.15
C TRP A 82 0.80 -13.58 9.78
N TYR A 83 0.01 -12.83 10.56
CA TYR A 83 -1.40 -12.56 10.27
C TYR A 83 -1.59 -11.86 8.93
N LEU A 84 -0.85 -10.78 8.65
CA LEU A 84 -0.93 -10.06 7.38
C LEU A 84 -0.50 -10.95 6.21
N HIS A 85 0.58 -11.72 6.38
CA HIS A 85 1.04 -12.66 5.36
C HIS A 85 -0.02 -13.75 5.07
N LYS A 86 -0.64 -14.32 6.11
CA LYS A 86 -1.73 -15.31 5.95
C LYS A 86 -2.94 -14.72 5.22
N ARG A 87 -3.16 -13.40 5.32
CA ARG A 87 -4.19 -12.66 4.59
C ARG A 87 -3.72 -12.19 3.22
N SER A 88 -2.54 -12.63 2.78
CA SER A 88 -1.93 -12.28 1.48
C SER A 88 -1.61 -10.78 1.30
N TYR A 89 -1.51 -10.02 2.39
CA TYR A 89 -0.99 -8.65 2.32
C TYR A 89 0.53 -8.68 2.13
N ASP A 90 1.02 -7.94 1.13
CA ASP A 90 2.44 -7.74 0.90
C ASP A 90 2.81 -6.26 1.06
N LEU A 91 3.27 -5.88 2.26
CA LEU A 91 3.62 -4.50 2.57
C LEU A 91 4.84 -4.04 1.77
N HIS A 92 5.76 -4.94 1.46
CA HIS A 92 6.95 -4.61 0.67
C HIS A 92 6.59 -4.28 -0.77
N GLU A 93 5.82 -5.15 -1.42
CA GLU A 93 5.35 -4.91 -2.78
C GLU A 93 4.39 -3.70 -2.84
N GLY A 94 3.57 -3.50 -1.81
CA GLY A 94 2.74 -2.31 -1.69
C GLY A 94 3.55 -1.01 -1.60
N ALA A 95 4.58 -0.98 -0.76
CA ALA A 95 5.49 0.16 -0.63
C ALA A 95 6.27 0.43 -1.93
N ARG A 96 6.79 -0.62 -2.58
CA ARG A 96 7.47 -0.53 -3.88
C ARG A 96 6.55 0.02 -4.97
N GLY A 97 5.32 -0.45 -5.02
CA GLY A 97 4.32 0.04 -5.96
C GLY A 97 4.04 1.54 -5.77
N LEU A 98 3.87 2.02 -4.53
CA LEU A 98 3.66 3.44 -4.24
C LEU A 98 4.87 4.30 -4.60
N ILE A 99 6.08 3.85 -4.28
CA ILE A 99 7.33 4.55 -4.62
C ILE A 99 7.54 4.55 -6.14
N GLY A 100 7.29 3.43 -6.82
CA GLY A 100 7.34 3.33 -8.26
C GLY A 100 6.36 4.28 -8.93
N LEU A 101 5.10 4.28 -8.48
CA LEU A 101 4.06 5.21 -8.94
C LEU A 101 4.49 6.67 -8.73
N SER A 102 5.11 7.00 -7.60
CA SER A 102 5.58 8.35 -7.31
C SER A 102 6.64 8.84 -8.31
N ASN A 103 7.47 7.95 -8.83
CA ASN A 103 8.52 8.28 -9.78
C ASN A 103 8.00 8.46 -11.21
N GLU A 104 6.92 7.76 -11.55
CA GLU A 104 6.35 7.76 -12.90
C GLU A 104 5.16 8.72 -13.05
N LEU A 105 4.67 9.29 -11.94
CA LEU A 105 3.53 10.19 -11.95
C LEU A 105 3.82 11.43 -12.83
N GLY A 106 3.01 11.61 -13.87
CA GLY A 106 3.18 12.69 -14.85
C GLY A 106 4.31 12.49 -15.86
N ARG A 107 4.92 11.29 -15.94
CA ARG A 107 5.96 10.95 -16.91
C ARG A 107 5.52 9.91 -17.91
N ASP A 108 5.13 8.75 -17.43
CA ASP A 108 4.74 7.60 -18.25
C ASP A 108 3.48 6.94 -17.68
N ASP A 109 2.37 7.07 -18.39
CA ASP A 109 1.08 6.52 -18.01
C ASP A 109 1.09 4.99 -17.88
N GLN A 110 1.87 4.30 -18.74
CA GLN A 110 1.92 2.82 -18.71
C GLN A 110 2.63 2.31 -17.46
N SER A 111 3.80 2.84 -17.17
CA SER A 111 4.55 2.47 -15.97
C SER A 111 3.80 2.87 -14.70
N ALA A 112 3.17 4.04 -14.68
CA ALA A 112 2.34 4.50 -13.58
C ALA A 112 1.16 3.55 -13.31
N THR A 113 0.43 3.12 -14.35
CA THR A 113 -0.67 2.15 -14.23
C THR A 113 -0.18 0.82 -13.67
N ARG A 114 0.96 0.32 -14.14
CA ARG A 114 1.55 -0.93 -13.62
C ARG A 114 1.88 -0.86 -12.14
N PHE A 115 2.52 0.22 -11.67
CA PHE A 115 2.85 0.42 -10.26
C PHE A 115 1.61 0.63 -9.40
N ARG A 116 0.57 1.31 -9.93
CA ARG A 116 -0.71 1.46 -9.28
C ARG A 116 -1.37 0.11 -9.02
N VAL A 117 -1.51 -0.71 -10.05
CA VAL A 117 -2.08 -2.07 -9.96
C VAL A 117 -1.26 -2.94 -8.99
N GLN A 118 0.07 -2.86 -9.01
CA GLN A 118 0.95 -3.56 -8.07
C GLN A 118 0.64 -3.16 -6.62
N ALA A 119 0.60 -1.87 -6.31
CA ALA A 119 0.29 -1.38 -4.97
C ALA A 119 -1.12 -1.78 -4.51
N GLN A 120 -2.12 -1.65 -5.39
CA GLN A 120 -3.50 -2.02 -5.10
C GLN A 120 -3.64 -3.51 -4.77
N LYS A 121 -3.04 -4.39 -5.58
CA LYS A 121 -3.06 -5.84 -5.32
C LYS A 121 -2.37 -6.20 -4.01
N ALA A 122 -1.17 -5.66 -3.78
CA ALA A 122 -0.38 -5.95 -2.58
C ALA A 122 -1.07 -5.48 -1.29
N LEU A 123 -1.83 -4.39 -1.35
CA LEU A 123 -2.58 -3.82 -0.23
C LEU A 123 -4.05 -4.24 -0.20
N HIS A 124 -4.48 -5.13 -1.09
CA HIS A 124 -5.89 -5.55 -1.26
C HIS A 124 -6.86 -4.37 -1.41
N LEU A 125 -6.46 -3.38 -2.19
CA LEU A 125 -7.30 -2.26 -2.58
C LEU A 125 -8.10 -2.61 -3.85
N PRO A 126 -9.25 -1.95 -4.09
CA PRO A 126 -9.97 -2.09 -5.35
C PRO A 126 -9.06 -1.74 -6.53
N VAL A 127 -9.03 -2.61 -7.54
CA VAL A 127 -8.29 -2.39 -8.79
C VAL A 127 -9.31 -2.00 -9.86
N ASP A 128 -9.01 -0.96 -10.63
CA ASP A 128 -9.83 -0.60 -11.79
C ASP A 128 -9.71 -1.72 -12.85
N PRO A 129 -10.82 -2.26 -13.34
CA PRO A 129 -10.80 -3.30 -14.37
C PRO A 129 -10.04 -2.88 -15.64
N GLN A 130 -10.09 -1.60 -16.02
CA GLN A 130 -9.38 -1.08 -17.19
C GLN A 130 -7.87 -1.09 -16.98
N ASP A 131 -7.39 -0.63 -15.80
CA ASP A 131 -5.98 -0.67 -15.41
C ASP A 131 -5.46 -2.12 -15.39
N GLN A 132 -6.27 -3.04 -14.85
CA GLN A 132 -5.92 -4.47 -14.81
C GLN A 132 -5.80 -5.06 -16.22
N GLU A 133 -6.74 -4.78 -17.10
CA GLU A 133 -6.73 -5.29 -18.48
C GLU A 133 -5.52 -4.76 -19.26
N GLN A 134 -5.17 -3.48 -19.06
CA GLN A 134 -3.99 -2.88 -19.68
C GLN A 134 -2.71 -3.61 -19.26
N VAL A 135 -2.51 -3.84 -17.96
CA VAL A 135 -1.33 -4.55 -17.44
C VAL A 135 -1.27 -6.00 -17.96
N ASP A 136 -2.41 -6.69 -18.01
CA ASP A 136 -2.47 -8.07 -18.49
C ASP A 136 -2.20 -8.16 -20.01
N ARG A 137 -2.63 -7.16 -20.79
CA ARG A 137 -2.32 -7.05 -22.24
C ARG A 137 -0.84 -6.85 -22.46
N GLU A 138 -0.20 -5.95 -21.72
CA GLU A 138 1.24 -5.72 -21.81
C GLU A 138 2.08 -6.96 -21.46
N ARG A 139 1.65 -7.70 -20.43
CA ARG A 139 2.32 -8.95 -20.04
C ARG A 139 2.26 -9.98 -21.16
N ARG A 140 1.10 -10.18 -21.80
CA ARG A 140 0.96 -11.10 -22.94
C ARG A 140 1.83 -10.74 -24.13
N LEU A 141 2.00 -9.45 -24.42
CA LEU A 141 2.86 -8.99 -25.52
C LEU A 141 4.35 -9.26 -25.28
N LYS A 142 4.79 -9.25 -24.01
CA LYS A 142 6.18 -9.57 -23.64
C LYS A 142 6.50 -11.07 -23.63
N ASP A 143 5.48 -11.91 -23.43
CA ASP A 143 5.62 -13.36 -23.37
C ASP A 143 5.50 -14.04 -24.76
N VAL A 144 5.36 -13.27 -25.88
CA VAL A 144 5.40 -13.81 -27.24
C VAL A 144 6.87 -14.03 -27.62
N PRO A 145 7.34 -15.28 -27.78
CA PRO A 145 8.71 -15.56 -28.24
C PRO A 145 8.85 -15.06 -29.70
N ILE A 146 9.93 -14.31 -29.93
CA ILE A 146 10.38 -13.89 -31.27
C ILE A 146 10.98 -15.09 -32.01
#